data_61ca39f5a124adb91536d370ec793075
#
_entry.id   61ca39f5a124adb91536d370ec793075
#
_cell.length_a   1.000
_cell.length_b   1.000
_cell.length_c   1.000
_cell.angle_alpha   90.00
_cell.angle_beta   90.00
_cell.angle_gamma   90.00
#
_symmetry.space_group_name_H-M   'P 1'
#
loop_
_entity.id
_entity.type
_entity.pdbx_description
1 polymer ?
#
loop_
_entity_poly.entity_id
_entity_poly.type
_entity_poly.pdbx_seq_one_letter_code
_entity_poly.pdbx_strand_id
1 'polypeptide(L)'
;ENKIPFLGICLGMQMAMVAFARNVLGYADANSSELDPETTHPVVDLMPDQNGVENLGGTLRLGSYPCVLDKKSKAYSLYGTDMINERHRHRFEINNDYRDDFTSHGMMLSGQSPDGHIVEMIELPDHPFYVGIQAHPEFKSRPNHAHPLFAGFVESAEEQGVLRRAKKLLMKRNHLSEPEAHRYLQKTSMDTGRTMAESAHMVTMLIQED
;
A
#
# COMPACT_ATOMS: atom_id res chain seq x y z
N GLU A 1 -0.34 -4.36 -12.65
CA GLU A 1 0.23 -5.30 -13.63
C GLU A 1 1.62 -5.80 -13.20
N ASN A 2 2.54 -4.92 -12.80
CA ASN A 2 3.92 -5.31 -12.48
C ASN A 2 4.17 -5.72 -11.02
N LYS A 3 3.17 -5.63 -10.17
CA LYS A 3 3.24 -5.96 -8.73
C LYS A 3 4.48 -5.38 -8.02
N ILE A 4 4.84 -4.14 -8.38
CA ILE A 4 5.95 -3.42 -7.75
C ILE A 4 5.50 -2.95 -6.36
N PRO A 5 6.24 -3.23 -5.29
CA PRO A 5 5.90 -2.75 -3.96
C PRO A 5 5.67 -1.24 -3.94
N PHE A 6 4.62 -0.83 -3.27
CA PHE A 6 4.18 0.56 -3.16
C PHE A 6 3.89 0.91 -1.70
N LEU A 7 4.41 2.02 -1.24
CA LEU A 7 4.07 2.65 0.03
C LEU A 7 3.69 4.11 -0.21
N GLY A 8 2.42 4.43 -0.05
CA GLY A 8 1.88 5.78 -0.19
C GLY A 8 1.74 6.47 1.16
N ILE A 9 2.46 7.56 1.39
CA ILE A 9 2.44 8.31 2.64
C ILE A 9 1.68 9.63 2.42
N CYS A 10 0.69 9.92 3.26
CA CYS A 10 -0.12 11.13 3.24
C CYS A 10 -0.68 11.42 1.83
N LEU A 11 -0.19 12.44 1.13
CA LEU A 11 -0.55 12.71 -0.26
C LEU A 11 -0.34 11.50 -1.18
N GLY A 12 0.67 10.65 -0.89
CA GLY A 12 0.91 9.43 -1.65
C GLY A 12 -0.23 8.42 -1.53
N MET A 13 -0.86 8.28 -0.37
CA MET A 13 -2.08 7.49 -0.20
C MET A 13 -3.25 8.10 -0.98
N GLN A 14 -3.44 9.42 -0.89
CA GLN A 14 -4.52 10.12 -1.60
C GLN A 14 -4.38 9.95 -3.12
N MET A 15 -3.17 10.09 -3.65
CA MET A 15 -2.91 9.88 -5.08
C MET A 15 -3.11 8.41 -5.50
N ALA A 16 -2.87 7.45 -4.62
CA ALA A 16 -3.19 6.05 -4.87
C ALA A 16 -4.71 5.83 -5.00
N MET A 17 -5.52 6.49 -4.18
CA MET A 17 -6.99 6.47 -4.29
C MET A 17 -7.47 7.11 -5.58
N VAL A 18 -6.93 8.27 -5.94
CA VAL A 18 -7.22 8.95 -7.22
C VAL A 18 -6.86 8.04 -8.41
N ALA A 19 -5.68 7.44 -8.39
CA ALA A 19 -5.23 6.53 -9.45
C ALA A 19 -6.14 5.29 -9.55
N PHE A 20 -6.54 4.72 -8.43
CA PHE A 20 -7.48 3.59 -8.40
C PHE A 20 -8.85 3.99 -8.94
N ALA A 21 -9.38 5.13 -8.53
CA ALA A 21 -10.65 5.64 -9.02
C ALA A 21 -10.64 5.84 -10.55
N ARG A 22 -9.58 6.39 -11.10
CA ARG A 22 -9.44 6.58 -12.55
C ARG A 22 -9.28 5.28 -13.33
N ASN A 23 -8.45 4.37 -12.85
CA ASN A 23 -8.03 3.19 -13.62
C ASN A 23 -8.87 1.94 -13.36
N VAL A 24 -9.55 1.86 -12.21
CA VAL A 24 -10.33 0.68 -11.80
C VAL A 24 -11.82 0.99 -11.76
N LEU A 25 -12.21 2.14 -11.15
CA LEU A 25 -13.61 2.53 -11.07
C LEU A 25 -14.10 3.23 -12.36
N GLY A 26 -13.19 3.74 -13.20
CA GLY A 26 -13.54 4.43 -14.44
C GLY A 26 -13.92 5.90 -14.25
N TYR A 27 -13.69 6.49 -13.10
CA TYR A 27 -13.93 7.91 -12.82
C TYR A 27 -12.79 8.75 -13.39
N ALA A 28 -12.84 9.06 -14.68
CA ALA A 28 -11.74 9.63 -15.44
C ALA A 28 -11.20 10.97 -14.89
N ASP A 29 -12.07 11.78 -14.28
CA ASP A 29 -11.74 13.06 -13.67
C ASP A 29 -11.53 13.00 -12.15
N ALA A 30 -11.60 11.79 -11.52
CA ALA A 30 -11.44 11.66 -10.10
C ALA A 30 -10.15 12.36 -9.59
N ASN A 31 -10.29 13.14 -8.53
CA ASN A 31 -9.18 13.93 -8.00
C ASN A 31 -9.37 14.21 -6.50
N SER A 32 -8.41 14.90 -5.92
CA SER A 32 -8.57 15.61 -4.66
C SER A 32 -9.14 17.00 -4.94
N SER A 33 -10.16 17.44 -4.21
CA SER A 33 -10.69 18.80 -4.30
C SER A 33 -9.67 19.88 -3.88
N GLU A 34 -8.58 19.48 -3.20
CA GLU A 34 -7.43 20.35 -2.94
C GLU A 34 -6.67 20.70 -4.23
N LEU A 35 -6.54 19.72 -5.15
CA LEU A 35 -5.76 19.86 -6.38
C LEU A 35 -6.61 20.32 -7.56
N ASP A 36 -7.87 19.91 -7.57
CA ASP A 36 -8.84 20.25 -8.60
C ASP A 36 -10.23 20.46 -7.95
N PRO A 37 -10.57 21.70 -7.59
CA PRO A 37 -11.87 22.00 -6.98
C PRO A 37 -13.07 21.76 -7.89
N GLU A 38 -12.87 21.65 -9.20
CA GLU A 38 -13.92 21.45 -10.19
C GLU A 38 -14.16 19.96 -10.53
N THR A 39 -13.40 19.04 -9.91
CA THR A 39 -13.59 17.60 -10.15
C THR A 39 -15.02 17.18 -9.81
N THR A 40 -15.63 16.36 -10.67
CA THR A 40 -16.96 15.80 -10.40
C THR A 40 -16.91 14.54 -9.53
N HIS A 41 -15.71 13.99 -9.33
CA HIS A 41 -15.47 12.84 -8.45
C HIS A 41 -14.37 13.17 -7.41
N PRO A 42 -14.69 14.00 -6.39
CA PRO A 42 -13.74 14.35 -5.32
C PRO A 42 -13.57 13.18 -4.35
N VAL A 43 -12.76 12.18 -4.76
CA VAL A 43 -12.49 10.98 -3.95
C VAL A 43 -11.63 11.26 -2.72
N VAL A 44 -10.99 12.43 -2.70
CA VAL A 44 -10.31 13.04 -1.55
C VAL A 44 -10.89 14.43 -1.36
N ASP A 45 -11.40 14.75 -0.17
CA ASP A 45 -12.12 16.00 0.08
C ASP A 45 -11.97 16.43 1.56
N LEU A 46 -12.47 17.62 1.88
CA LEU A 46 -12.68 18.06 3.24
C LEU A 46 -13.83 17.25 3.88
N MET A 47 -13.67 16.86 5.13
CA MET A 47 -14.77 16.24 5.86
C MET A 47 -15.90 17.25 6.10
N PRO A 48 -17.18 16.81 6.14
CA PRO A 48 -18.33 17.71 6.30
C PRO A 48 -18.27 18.61 7.54
N ASP A 49 -17.68 18.15 8.63
CA ASP A 49 -17.47 18.90 9.87
C ASP A 49 -16.34 19.95 9.75
N GLN A 50 -15.54 19.90 8.72
CA GLN A 50 -14.50 20.90 8.40
C GLN A 50 -15.01 22.01 7.44
N ASN A 51 -16.17 21.82 6.83
CA ASN A 51 -16.78 22.80 5.93
C ASN A 51 -17.31 24.00 6.73
N GLY A 52 -16.91 25.22 6.32
CA GLY A 52 -17.36 26.47 6.94
C GLY A 52 -16.47 27.01 8.04
N VAL A 53 -15.33 26.37 8.31
CA VAL A 53 -14.31 26.93 9.22
C VAL A 53 -13.48 27.95 8.44
N GLU A 54 -13.77 29.24 8.64
CA GLU A 54 -13.07 30.36 7.97
C GLU A 54 -11.55 30.42 8.30
N ASN A 55 -11.13 29.79 9.40
CA ASN A 55 -9.73 29.71 9.83
C ASN A 55 -9.13 28.35 9.39
N LEU A 56 -8.46 28.34 8.25
CA LEU A 56 -7.79 27.17 7.68
C LEU A 56 -6.84 26.43 8.66
N GLY A 57 -6.37 27.07 9.73
CA GLY A 57 -5.57 26.43 10.78
C GLY A 57 -6.36 25.47 11.69
N GLY A 58 -7.70 25.63 11.81
CA GLY A 58 -8.55 24.80 12.68
C GLY A 58 -8.97 23.46 12.08
N THR A 59 -8.81 23.27 10.77
CA THR A 59 -9.19 22.03 10.06
C THR A 59 -8.05 21.04 9.89
N LEU A 60 -6.83 21.42 10.26
CA LEU A 60 -5.64 20.59 10.12
C LEU A 60 -5.61 19.50 11.18
N ARG A 61 -5.62 18.23 10.75
CA ARG A 61 -5.28 17.13 11.65
C ARG A 61 -3.78 17.16 11.91
N LEU A 62 -3.40 17.58 13.12
CA LEU A 62 -2.01 17.73 13.54
C LEU A 62 -1.78 16.98 14.85
N GLY A 63 -0.77 16.11 14.88
CA GLY A 63 -0.41 15.36 16.07
C GLY A 63 -0.68 13.86 15.94
N SER A 64 -0.78 13.19 17.08
CA SER A 64 -0.96 11.73 17.16
C SER A 64 -2.43 11.38 17.27
N TYR A 65 -2.90 10.51 16.38
CA TYR A 65 -4.27 10.00 16.37
C TYR A 65 -4.29 8.48 16.37
N PRO A 66 -5.29 7.86 17.03
CA PRO A 66 -5.48 6.42 17.04
C PRO A 66 -6.03 5.93 15.70
N CYS A 67 -5.58 4.74 15.30
CA CYS A 67 -6.08 4.01 14.15
C CYS A 67 -6.31 2.55 14.54
N VAL A 68 -7.47 2.01 14.21
CA VAL A 68 -7.82 0.59 14.37
C VAL A 68 -7.53 -0.14 13.07
N LEU A 69 -6.72 -1.19 13.14
CA LEU A 69 -6.32 -2.00 11.99
C LEU A 69 -7.23 -3.21 11.80
N ASP A 70 -7.55 -3.51 10.55
CA ASP A 70 -8.20 -4.77 10.20
C ASP A 70 -7.21 -5.93 10.43
N LYS A 71 -7.64 -6.95 11.19
CA LYS A 71 -6.81 -8.12 11.56
C LYS A 71 -6.36 -8.96 10.37
N LYS A 72 -6.99 -8.81 9.21
CA LYS A 72 -6.59 -9.49 7.96
C LYS A 72 -5.61 -8.68 7.13
N SER A 73 -5.30 -7.45 7.54
CA SER A 73 -4.44 -6.54 6.81
C SER A 73 -2.95 -6.90 6.95
N LYS A 74 -2.17 -6.50 5.97
CA LYS A 74 -0.70 -6.55 6.04
C LYS A 74 -0.19 -5.59 7.13
N ALA A 75 -0.80 -4.41 7.26
CA ALA A 75 -0.48 -3.48 8.33
C ALA A 75 -0.60 -4.13 9.70
N TYR A 76 -1.72 -4.83 9.99
CA TYR A 76 -1.88 -5.55 11.25
C TYR A 76 -0.72 -6.55 11.49
N SER A 77 -0.34 -7.33 10.48
CA SER A 77 0.76 -8.30 10.60
C SER A 77 2.11 -7.64 10.89
N LEU A 78 2.35 -6.45 10.34
CA LEU A 78 3.60 -5.70 10.54
C LEU A 78 3.67 -4.99 11.90
N TYR A 79 2.56 -4.41 12.35
CA TYR A 79 2.51 -3.73 13.64
C TYR A 79 2.36 -4.69 14.83
N GLY A 80 1.75 -5.85 14.63
CA GLY A 80 1.49 -6.84 15.69
C GLY A 80 0.43 -6.43 16.71
N THR A 81 -0.38 -5.42 16.40
CA THR A 81 -1.47 -4.91 17.26
C THR A 81 -2.62 -4.39 16.40
N ASP A 82 -3.83 -4.41 16.94
CA ASP A 82 -5.04 -3.92 16.27
C ASP A 82 -5.30 -2.43 16.50
N MET A 83 -4.58 -1.79 17.41
CA MET A 83 -4.68 -0.34 17.64
C MET A 83 -3.29 0.28 17.64
N ILE A 84 -3.11 1.26 16.78
CA ILE A 84 -1.88 2.04 16.64
C ILE A 84 -2.16 3.52 16.83
N ASN A 85 -1.11 4.30 17.09
CA ASN A 85 -1.20 5.76 17.11
C ASN A 85 -0.16 6.29 16.14
N GLU A 86 -0.58 7.06 15.14
CA GLU A 86 0.32 7.65 14.15
C GLU A 86 0.21 9.17 14.10
N ARG A 87 1.25 9.83 13.60
CA ARG A 87 1.30 11.29 13.54
C ARG A 87 0.78 11.80 12.21
N HIS A 88 -0.11 12.77 12.27
CA HIS A 88 -0.79 13.36 11.12
C HIS A 88 -0.37 14.83 10.92
N ARG A 89 -0.39 15.25 9.66
CA ARG A 89 -0.22 16.64 9.24
C ARG A 89 -0.91 16.84 7.88
N HIS A 90 -2.23 16.77 7.87
CA HIS A 90 -3.02 16.95 6.64
C HIS A 90 -4.40 17.51 6.96
N ARG A 91 -5.12 17.93 5.93
CA ARG A 91 -6.45 18.53 6.04
C ARG A 91 -7.48 17.72 5.26
N PHE A 92 -7.13 17.24 4.08
CA PHE A 92 -7.99 16.48 3.20
C PHE A 92 -7.95 14.99 3.58
N GLU A 93 -9.09 14.33 3.46
CA GLU A 93 -9.32 12.93 3.83
C GLU A 93 -9.93 12.17 2.65
N ILE A 94 -9.93 10.85 2.73
CA ILE A 94 -10.68 10.03 1.78
C ILE A 94 -12.18 10.31 1.95
N ASN A 95 -12.84 10.65 0.85
CA ASN A 95 -14.27 10.95 0.87
C ASN A 95 -15.08 9.67 1.11
N ASN A 96 -15.89 9.68 2.17
CA ASN A 96 -16.70 8.54 2.60
C ASN A 96 -17.74 8.08 1.58
N ASP A 97 -18.21 8.97 0.71
CA ASP A 97 -19.22 8.65 -0.31
C ASP A 97 -18.74 7.61 -1.32
N TYR A 98 -17.42 7.44 -1.48
CA TYR A 98 -16.80 6.50 -2.41
C TYR A 98 -16.32 5.20 -1.76
N ARG A 99 -16.48 4.99 -0.44
CA ARG A 99 -15.95 3.83 0.27
C ARG A 99 -16.43 2.50 -0.31
N ASP A 100 -17.72 2.41 -0.59
CA ASP A 100 -18.35 1.20 -1.13
C ASP A 100 -17.83 0.90 -2.54
N ASP A 101 -17.61 1.92 -3.36
CA ASP A 101 -17.02 1.76 -4.68
C ASP A 101 -15.61 1.19 -4.61
N PHE A 102 -14.76 1.71 -3.73
CA PHE A 102 -13.40 1.21 -3.53
C PHE A 102 -13.40 -0.23 -3.03
N THR A 103 -14.18 -0.52 -1.99
CA THR A 103 -14.18 -1.85 -1.36
C THR A 103 -14.79 -2.94 -2.24
N SER A 104 -15.83 -2.63 -3.00
CA SER A 104 -16.44 -3.56 -3.96
C SER A 104 -15.52 -3.92 -5.12
N HIS A 105 -14.50 -3.09 -5.39
CA HIS A 105 -13.50 -3.34 -6.44
C HIS A 105 -12.15 -3.83 -5.89
N GLY A 106 -12.10 -4.28 -4.63
CA GLY A 106 -10.95 -4.98 -4.06
C GLY A 106 -9.96 -4.11 -3.29
N MET A 107 -10.25 -2.83 -3.06
CA MET A 107 -9.49 -2.02 -2.13
C MET A 107 -9.90 -2.36 -0.69
N MET A 108 -8.93 -2.66 0.17
CA MET A 108 -9.16 -2.83 1.61
C MET A 108 -8.93 -1.50 2.32
N LEU A 109 -9.88 -1.06 3.13
CA LEU A 109 -9.73 0.03 4.08
C LEU A 109 -9.12 -0.56 5.36
N SER A 110 -7.82 -0.76 5.35
CA SER A 110 -7.09 -1.58 6.33
C SER A 110 -6.87 -0.90 7.68
N GLY A 111 -7.05 0.41 7.77
CA GLY A 111 -7.01 1.17 9.01
C GLY A 111 -8.05 2.28 9.01
N GLN A 112 -8.71 2.47 10.16
CA GLN A 112 -9.75 3.48 10.32
C GLN A 112 -9.65 4.15 11.69
N SER A 113 -10.19 5.36 11.83
CA SER A 113 -10.39 5.97 13.15
C SER A 113 -11.25 5.07 14.04
N PRO A 114 -11.17 5.18 15.40
CA PRO A 114 -11.90 4.29 16.31
C PRO A 114 -13.43 4.32 16.15
N ASP A 115 -13.98 5.43 15.67
CA ASP A 115 -15.40 5.58 15.32
C ASP A 115 -15.73 5.06 13.92
N GLY A 116 -14.72 4.61 13.15
CA GLY A 116 -14.85 4.13 11.78
C GLY A 116 -15.09 5.22 10.73
N HIS A 117 -15.06 6.49 11.12
CA HIS A 117 -15.46 7.60 10.25
C HIS A 117 -14.35 8.00 9.26
N ILE A 118 -13.09 7.91 9.65
CA ILE A 118 -11.95 8.33 8.81
C ILE A 118 -11.16 7.11 8.34
N VAL A 119 -10.82 7.09 7.05
CA VAL A 119 -9.93 6.09 6.45
C VAL A 119 -8.49 6.50 6.67
N GLU A 120 -7.78 5.73 7.47
CA GLU A 120 -6.38 6.00 7.85
C GLU A 120 -5.36 5.20 7.02
N MET A 121 -5.76 4.00 6.57
CA MET A 121 -4.91 3.13 5.76
C MET A 121 -5.71 2.37 4.72
N ILE A 122 -5.04 2.10 3.59
CA ILE A 122 -5.56 1.31 2.48
C ILE A 122 -4.57 0.24 2.06
N GLU A 123 -5.08 -0.87 1.52
CA GLU A 123 -4.28 -1.95 0.96
C GLU A 123 -4.94 -2.58 -0.27
N LEU A 124 -4.11 -3.18 -1.14
CA LEU A 124 -4.55 -4.16 -2.12
C LEU A 124 -4.12 -5.55 -1.65
N PRO A 125 -5.04 -6.39 -1.16
CA PRO A 125 -4.71 -7.68 -0.54
C PRO A 125 -3.93 -8.63 -1.46
N ASP A 126 -4.27 -8.63 -2.76
CA ASP A 126 -3.65 -9.49 -3.77
C ASP A 126 -2.31 -8.95 -4.31
N HIS A 127 -1.82 -7.86 -3.71
CA HIS A 127 -0.53 -7.27 -4.07
C HIS A 127 0.55 -7.64 -3.04
N PRO A 128 1.80 -7.94 -3.44
CA PRO A 128 2.89 -8.26 -2.51
C PRO A 128 3.06 -7.21 -1.41
N PHE A 129 3.04 -5.93 -1.78
CA PHE A 129 3.01 -4.81 -0.86
C PHE A 129 2.40 -3.59 -1.57
N TYR A 130 1.16 -3.29 -1.27
CA TYR A 130 0.50 -2.05 -1.69
C TYR A 130 -0.22 -1.50 -0.47
N VAL A 131 0.43 -0.55 0.19
CA VAL A 131 -0.06 0.05 1.44
C VAL A 131 -0.06 1.56 1.28
N GLY A 132 -1.17 2.18 1.63
CA GLY A 132 -1.29 3.62 1.80
C GLY A 132 -1.56 3.95 3.26
N ILE A 133 -0.96 5.01 3.77
CA ILE A 133 -1.20 5.55 5.10
C ILE A 133 -1.37 7.05 5.04
N GLN A 134 -2.43 7.58 5.68
CA GLN A 134 -2.71 9.01 5.73
C GLN A 134 -1.76 9.75 6.69
N ALA A 135 -1.27 9.06 7.69
CA ALA A 135 -0.29 9.57 8.64
C ALA A 135 1.13 9.64 8.05
N HIS A 136 2.06 10.13 8.86
CA HIS A 136 3.48 10.32 8.55
C HIS A 136 4.35 9.38 9.40
N PRO A 137 4.55 8.10 9.00
CA PRO A 137 5.32 7.10 9.74
C PRO A 137 6.80 7.51 9.93
N GLU A 138 7.34 8.37 9.06
CA GLU A 138 8.70 8.89 9.18
C GLU A 138 8.96 9.63 10.48
N PHE A 139 7.94 10.23 11.10
CA PHE A 139 8.08 10.90 12.38
C PHE A 139 8.33 9.95 13.56
N LYS A 140 8.05 8.67 13.38
CA LYS A 140 8.23 7.64 14.41
C LYS A 140 9.38 6.67 14.09
N SER A 141 9.90 6.70 12.87
CA SER A 141 11.04 5.87 12.47
C SER A 141 12.35 6.37 13.11
N ARG A 142 13.25 5.44 13.44
CA ARG A 142 14.58 5.71 14.01
C ARG A 142 15.63 4.86 13.28
N PRO A 143 16.91 5.29 13.22
CA PRO A 143 17.96 4.52 12.56
C PRO A 143 18.15 3.10 13.09
N ASN A 144 17.94 2.90 14.40
CA ASN A 144 18.06 1.61 15.09
C ASN A 144 16.72 0.93 15.35
N HIS A 145 15.62 1.51 14.91
CA HIS A 145 14.27 0.98 15.05
C HIS A 145 13.39 1.51 13.93
N ALA A 146 13.49 0.87 12.77
CA ALA A 146 12.69 1.24 11.60
C ALA A 146 11.20 1.10 11.89
N HIS A 147 10.42 2.03 11.37
CA HIS A 147 8.97 1.92 11.45
C HIS A 147 8.48 0.64 10.73
N PRO A 148 7.47 -0.09 11.27
CA PRO A 148 7.02 -1.37 10.71
C PRO A 148 6.70 -1.34 9.22
N LEU A 149 6.06 -0.28 8.74
CA LEU A 149 5.73 -0.12 7.31
C LEU A 149 6.98 0.05 6.44
N PHE A 150 8.01 0.73 6.92
CA PHE A 150 9.27 0.85 6.16
C PHE A 150 10.03 -0.47 6.12
N ALA A 151 10.10 -1.18 7.24
CA ALA A 151 10.72 -2.50 7.29
C ALA A 151 10.04 -3.47 6.32
N GLY A 152 8.71 -3.60 6.38
CA GLY A 152 7.95 -4.48 5.50
C GLY A 152 8.00 -4.06 4.03
N PHE A 153 8.05 -2.76 3.73
CA PHE A 153 8.22 -2.27 2.35
C PHE A 153 9.59 -2.66 1.78
N VAL A 154 10.67 -2.46 2.53
CA VAL A 154 12.03 -2.80 2.10
C VAL A 154 12.15 -4.31 1.90
N GLU A 155 11.68 -5.12 2.87
CA GLU A 155 11.66 -6.57 2.77
C GLU A 155 10.93 -7.05 1.50
N SER A 156 9.73 -6.54 1.25
CA SER A 156 8.98 -6.89 0.03
C SER A 156 9.68 -6.44 -1.26
N ALA A 157 10.37 -5.30 -1.24
CA ALA A 157 11.13 -4.81 -2.38
C ALA A 157 12.35 -5.70 -2.68
N GLU A 158 13.04 -6.15 -1.65
CA GLU A 158 14.16 -7.08 -1.75
C GLU A 158 13.71 -8.44 -2.29
N GLU A 159 12.63 -9.01 -1.75
CA GLU A 159 12.03 -10.26 -2.25
C GLU A 159 11.65 -10.16 -3.74
N GLN A 160 10.99 -9.08 -4.14
CA GLN A 160 10.65 -8.86 -5.56
C GLN A 160 11.89 -8.68 -6.43
N GLY A 161 12.96 -8.09 -5.89
CA GLY A 161 14.26 -7.98 -6.55
C GLY A 161 14.89 -9.34 -6.83
N VAL A 162 14.89 -10.22 -5.84
CA VAL A 162 15.40 -11.61 -5.96
C VAL A 162 14.58 -12.41 -6.97
N LEU A 163 13.25 -12.38 -6.86
CA LEU A 163 12.35 -13.05 -7.82
C LEU A 163 12.58 -12.59 -9.27
N ARG A 164 12.72 -11.29 -9.48
CA ARG A 164 12.98 -10.73 -10.81
C ARG A 164 14.34 -11.18 -11.37
N ARG A 165 15.36 -11.22 -10.53
CA ARG A 165 16.70 -11.70 -10.92
C ARG A 165 16.65 -13.17 -11.29
N ALA A 166 16.06 -14.03 -10.49
CA ALA A 166 15.92 -15.46 -10.75
C ALA A 166 15.14 -15.72 -12.05
N LYS A 167 14.01 -15.03 -12.27
CA LYS A 167 13.26 -15.14 -13.54
C LYS A 167 14.14 -14.78 -14.74
N LYS A 168 14.87 -13.66 -14.69
CA LYS A 168 15.78 -13.27 -15.79
C LYS A 168 16.85 -14.32 -16.09
N LEU A 169 17.42 -14.96 -15.06
CA LEU A 169 18.40 -16.02 -15.21
C LEU A 169 17.80 -17.27 -15.86
N LEU A 170 16.63 -17.71 -15.39
CA LEU A 170 15.89 -18.84 -15.97
C LEU A 170 15.52 -18.59 -17.44
N MET A 171 15.04 -17.39 -17.75
CA MET A 171 14.73 -17.00 -19.14
C MET A 171 15.97 -17.06 -20.03
N LYS A 172 17.12 -16.56 -19.55
CA LYS A 172 18.37 -16.53 -20.32
C LYS A 172 18.97 -17.92 -20.50
N ARG A 173 19.04 -18.73 -19.45
CA ARG A 173 19.73 -20.04 -19.46
C ARG A 173 18.86 -21.15 -20.05
N ASN A 174 17.59 -21.18 -19.67
CA ASN A 174 16.67 -22.26 -20.03
C ASN A 174 15.73 -21.90 -21.20
N HIS A 175 15.93 -20.70 -21.78
CA HIS A 175 15.08 -20.18 -22.88
C HIS A 175 13.59 -20.13 -22.56
N LEU A 176 13.25 -19.92 -21.26
CA LEU A 176 11.86 -19.84 -20.80
C LEU A 176 11.28 -18.44 -21.06
N SER A 177 9.99 -18.39 -21.33
CA SER A 177 9.21 -17.16 -21.25
C SER A 177 9.05 -16.71 -19.78
N GLU A 178 8.69 -15.45 -19.54
CA GLU A 178 8.49 -14.96 -18.17
C GLU A 178 7.41 -15.75 -17.39
N PRO A 179 6.25 -16.10 -17.98
CA PRO A 179 5.26 -16.94 -17.31
C PRO A 179 5.78 -18.34 -16.97
N GLU A 180 6.63 -18.94 -17.82
CA GLU A 180 7.24 -20.23 -17.55
C GLU A 180 8.27 -20.17 -16.44
N ALA A 181 9.12 -19.14 -16.44
CA ALA A 181 10.07 -18.89 -15.36
C ALA A 181 9.36 -18.66 -14.00
N HIS A 182 8.24 -17.95 -14.01
CA HIS A 182 7.42 -17.77 -12.81
C HIS A 182 6.83 -19.11 -12.31
N ARG A 183 6.23 -19.91 -13.20
CA ARG A 183 5.70 -21.24 -12.87
C ARG A 183 6.78 -22.19 -12.35
N TYR A 184 7.99 -22.11 -12.91
CA TYR A 184 9.13 -22.89 -12.45
C TYR A 184 9.47 -22.56 -10.99
N LEU A 185 9.59 -21.27 -10.63
CA LEU A 185 9.84 -20.85 -9.25
C LEU A 185 8.70 -21.24 -8.30
N GLN A 186 7.46 -21.09 -8.74
CA GLN A 186 6.29 -21.50 -7.97
C GLN A 186 6.29 -23.00 -7.69
N LYS A 187 6.55 -23.83 -8.69
CA LYS A 187 6.65 -25.28 -8.53
C LYS A 187 7.79 -25.64 -7.57
N THR A 188 8.97 -25.04 -7.75
CA THR A 188 10.12 -25.26 -6.86
C THR A 188 9.80 -24.91 -5.42
N SER A 189 9.08 -23.81 -5.19
CA SER A 189 8.58 -23.39 -3.88
C SER A 189 7.67 -24.45 -3.25
N MET A 190 6.69 -24.92 -4.01
CA MET A 190 5.76 -25.97 -3.55
C MET A 190 6.47 -27.30 -3.26
N ASP A 191 7.36 -27.73 -4.16
CA ASP A 191 8.07 -29.02 -4.05
C ASP A 191 9.07 -29.03 -2.88
N THR A 192 9.63 -27.88 -2.52
CA THR A 192 10.63 -27.74 -1.44
C THR A 192 10.04 -27.27 -0.12
N GLY A 193 8.78 -26.86 -0.06
CA GLY A 193 8.13 -26.27 1.11
C GLY A 193 8.74 -24.92 1.54
N ARG A 194 9.45 -24.24 0.63
CA ARG A 194 10.08 -22.92 0.86
C ARG A 194 9.20 -21.81 0.30
N THR A 195 9.48 -20.57 0.71
CA THR A 195 8.86 -19.39 0.08
C THR A 195 9.34 -19.24 -1.37
N MET A 196 8.62 -18.46 -2.17
CA MET A 196 9.06 -18.15 -3.53
C MET A 196 10.37 -17.36 -3.56
N ALA A 197 10.61 -16.49 -2.59
CA ALA A 197 11.83 -15.71 -2.46
C ALA A 197 13.04 -16.61 -2.14
N GLU A 198 12.92 -17.54 -1.19
CA GLU A 198 13.97 -18.52 -0.87
C GLU A 198 14.27 -19.44 -2.06
N SER A 199 13.24 -19.87 -2.77
CA SER A 199 13.39 -20.70 -3.99
C SER A 199 14.10 -19.93 -5.10
N ALA A 200 13.76 -18.67 -5.28
CA ALA A 200 14.42 -17.78 -6.25
C ALA A 200 15.88 -17.52 -5.88
N HIS A 201 16.19 -17.37 -4.60
CA HIS A 201 17.56 -17.20 -4.11
C HIS A 201 18.39 -18.45 -4.38
N MET A 202 17.86 -19.63 -4.06
CA MET A 202 18.50 -20.92 -4.35
C MET A 202 18.78 -21.10 -5.86
N VAL A 203 17.80 -20.82 -6.71
CA VAL A 203 17.96 -20.89 -8.18
C VAL A 203 19.02 -19.91 -8.67
N THR A 204 19.07 -18.70 -8.10
CA THR A 204 20.09 -17.70 -8.45
C THR A 204 21.50 -18.19 -8.10
N MET A 205 21.68 -18.79 -6.93
CA MET A 205 22.97 -19.34 -6.52
C MET A 205 23.42 -20.50 -7.41
N LEU A 206 22.55 -21.47 -7.66
CA LEU A 206 22.87 -22.63 -8.51
C LEU A 206 23.20 -22.27 -9.96
N ILE A 207 22.61 -21.19 -10.48
CA ILE A 207 22.87 -20.75 -11.86
C ILE A 207 24.15 -19.91 -11.98
N GLN A 208 24.62 -19.26 -10.89
CA GLN A 208 25.84 -18.44 -10.91
C GLN A 208 27.13 -19.26 -10.72
N GLU A 209 27.05 -20.51 -10.29
CA GLU A 209 28.21 -21.40 -10.09
C GLU A 209 28.70 -22.10 -11.38
N ASP A 210 28.00 -21.93 -12.52
CA ASP A 210 28.36 -22.43 -13.86
C ASP A 210 28.71 -21.25 -14.82
#